data_5fd6ee5e8e7b518c6a37791deb96fd63
#
_entry.id   5fd6ee5e8e7b518c6a37791deb96fd63
#
_cell.length_a   1.000
_cell.length_b   1.000
_cell.length_c   1.000
_cell.angle_alpha   90.00
_cell.angle_beta   90.00
_cell.angle_gamma   90.00
#
_symmetry.space_group_name_H-M   'P 1'
#
loop_
_entity.id
_entity.type
_entity.pdbx_description
1 polymer ?
#
loop_
_entity_poly.entity_id
_entity_poly.type
_entity_poly.pdbx_seq_one_letter_code
_entity_poly.pdbx_strand_id
1 'polypeptide(L)'
;MLCCVPNRAHRRHHWLVVTSAFLLAAGATVAATRHESGSVAGAGVSAGATASAKPTGSSGTKLQFGLDYSDTLTFASTSTMNTSLADAVHMGAQYIRVDLAWEDYQSTSANFAPDFARFDRVVDAASAHGLKVLATIDLPPVWARESGCSDTPACPPASDAAFADFAAEAAARYAPRGLHDWEVWNEPNISAWDPRPDPSAYAALLTATSKAIHNVDSQAYVMMGGLAAQQAHPGTPYISAADFIADVGKAGGLADAQAVAYHPYPGQSNAAASATIEAIDGSPDNMVAALSKAGYPKMPIWITETGAGVPGVLKGSTSAAEIAKEEQQQAQTATSLVQTLARTPNVAAMFWFDDQDQISARLVYGLRTASGTVRPALAALAKAIAANRK
;
A
#
# COMPACT_ATOMS: atom_id res chain seq x y z
N MET A 1 -12.79 -49.69 0.95
CA MET A 1 -13.69 -48.50 0.97
C MET A 1 -12.80 -47.26 0.90
N LEU A 2 -12.61 -46.69 -0.30
CA LEU A 2 -11.85 -45.44 -0.50
C LEU A 2 -12.83 -44.29 -0.29
N CYS A 3 -12.62 -43.50 0.76
CA CYS A 3 -13.32 -42.22 0.94
C CYS A 3 -12.72 -41.18 0.00
N CYS A 4 -13.53 -40.69 -0.94
CA CYS A 4 -13.25 -39.57 -1.77
C CYS A 4 -13.15 -38.28 -0.93
N VAL A 5 -11.98 -37.69 -0.88
CA VAL A 5 -11.79 -36.30 -0.42
C VAL A 5 -12.22 -35.39 -1.58
N PRO A 6 -13.16 -34.47 -1.39
CA PRO A 6 -13.51 -33.54 -2.46
C PRO A 6 -12.34 -32.58 -2.70
N ASN A 7 -11.89 -32.56 -3.93
CA ASN A 7 -10.93 -31.64 -4.49
C ASN A 7 -11.47 -30.20 -4.31
N ARG A 8 -10.99 -29.47 -3.32
CA ARG A 8 -11.27 -28.04 -3.18
C ARG A 8 -10.57 -27.33 -4.33
N ALA A 9 -11.35 -27.02 -5.36
CA ALA A 9 -10.94 -26.06 -6.36
C ALA A 9 -10.47 -24.80 -5.64
N HIS A 10 -9.21 -24.43 -5.82
CA HIS A 10 -8.64 -23.17 -5.35
C HIS A 10 -9.49 -22.03 -5.88
N ARG A 11 -10.34 -21.47 -5.05
CA ARG A 11 -10.91 -20.15 -5.27
C ARG A 11 -9.72 -19.19 -5.13
N ARG A 12 -9.12 -18.82 -6.25
CA ARG A 12 -8.22 -17.69 -6.33
C ARG A 12 -9.06 -16.46 -5.98
N HIS A 13 -8.95 -15.98 -4.77
CA HIS A 13 -9.49 -14.69 -4.39
C HIS A 13 -8.58 -13.64 -5.03
N HIS A 14 -8.90 -13.31 -6.28
CA HIS A 14 -8.30 -12.15 -6.92
C HIS A 14 -8.89 -10.93 -6.25
N TRP A 15 -8.11 -10.24 -5.48
CA TRP A 15 -8.42 -8.92 -4.99
C TRP A 15 -8.70 -8.05 -6.20
N LEU A 16 -9.87 -7.46 -6.21
CA LEU A 16 -10.14 -6.28 -6.99
C LEU A 16 -9.33 -5.16 -6.37
N VAL A 17 -8.09 -4.96 -6.82
CA VAL A 17 -7.54 -3.63 -6.82
C VAL A 17 -8.56 -2.82 -7.61
N VAL A 18 -9.36 -2.01 -6.91
CA VAL A 18 -10.32 -1.12 -7.54
C VAL A 18 -9.53 0.00 -8.18
N THR A 19 -8.82 -0.35 -9.25
CA THR A 19 -8.34 0.64 -10.21
C THR A 19 -9.60 1.13 -10.92
N SER A 20 -10.24 2.14 -10.33
CA SER A 20 -11.36 2.84 -10.96
C SER A 20 -10.86 3.38 -12.29
N ALA A 21 -11.23 2.69 -13.38
CA ALA A 21 -11.05 3.19 -14.72
C ALA A 21 -11.88 4.47 -14.82
N PHE A 22 -11.23 5.62 -14.83
CA PHE A 22 -11.86 6.92 -15.04
C PHE A 22 -12.50 6.98 -16.41
N LEU A 23 -13.83 6.95 -16.45
CA LEU A 23 -14.62 7.54 -17.51
C LEU A 23 -14.62 9.06 -17.26
N LEU A 24 -13.80 9.78 -18.00
CA LEU A 24 -13.82 11.24 -18.07
C LEU A 24 -15.13 11.67 -18.75
N ALA A 25 -16.09 12.17 -17.97
CA ALA A 25 -17.13 13.06 -18.45
C ALA A 25 -16.66 14.50 -18.27
N ALA A 26 -16.59 15.23 -19.37
CA ALA A 26 -16.16 16.61 -19.43
C ALA A 26 -17.21 17.57 -18.85
N GLY A 27 -16.73 18.56 -18.09
CA GLY A 27 -17.25 19.93 -18.09
C GLY A 27 -18.36 20.29 -17.11
N ALA A 28 -18.03 21.12 -16.11
CA ALA A 28 -18.72 22.39 -15.83
C ALA A 28 -18.01 23.15 -14.70
N THR A 29 -17.58 24.34 -15.01
CA THR A 29 -17.13 25.40 -14.09
C THR A 29 -18.32 25.89 -13.24
N VAL A 30 -18.15 25.95 -11.90
CA VAL A 30 -18.98 26.80 -11.03
C VAL A 30 -18.09 27.53 -10.03
N ALA A 31 -18.37 28.82 -9.92
CA ALA A 31 -17.63 29.83 -9.19
C ALA A 31 -17.76 29.70 -7.67
N ALA A 32 -16.72 30.16 -6.99
CA ALA A 32 -16.61 30.28 -5.54
C ALA A 32 -17.51 31.40 -4.99
N THR A 33 -18.20 31.14 -3.89
CA THR A 33 -18.62 32.20 -2.95
C THR A 33 -18.07 31.91 -1.57
N ARG A 34 -17.35 32.91 -1.04
CA ARG A 34 -16.82 32.96 0.32
C ARG A 34 -17.95 33.12 1.34
N HIS A 35 -17.81 32.45 2.48
CA HIS A 35 -18.40 32.95 3.75
C HIS A 35 -17.36 32.89 4.87
N GLU A 36 -17.09 34.02 5.45
CA GLU A 36 -16.30 34.21 6.68
C GLU A 36 -17.24 34.13 7.92
N SER A 37 -16.67 33.59 8.98
CA SER A 37 -16.94 33.93 10.42
C SER A 37 -16.49 32.73 11.26
N GLY A 38 -15.81 32.81 12.37
CA GLY A 38 -15.57 33.74 13.42
C GLY A 38 -14.90 32.94 14.54
N SER A 39 -13.88 33.49 15.16
CA SER A 39 -13.04 32.93 16.21
C SER A 39 -13.79 32.76 17.54
N VAL A 40 -13.54 31.66 18.27
CA VAL A 40 -13.66 31.60 19.74
C VAL A 40 -12.49 30.84 20.33
N ALA A 41 -11.77 31.50 21.24
CA ALA A 41 -10.67 30.94 22.01
C ALA A 41 -11.22 30.13 23.21
N GLY A 42 -10.60 29.00 23.52
CA GLY A 42 -10.88 28.19 24.69
C GLY A 42 -9.63 27.51 25.23
N ALA A 43 -9.35 27.71 26.50
CA ALA A 43 -8.13 27.49 27.24
C ALA A 43 -7.68 26.03 27.37
N GLY A 44 -6.37 25.86 27.52
CA GLY A 44 -5.67 24.61 27.62
C GLY A 44 -5.90 23.81 28.91
N VAL A 45 -5.75 22.50 28.79
CA VAL A 45 -5.42 21.58 29.89
C VAL A 45 -4.23 20.75 29.47
N SER A 46 -3.12 20.93 30.19
CA SER A 46 -1.88 20.17 30.07
C SER A 46 -2.06 18.81 30.76
N ALA A 47 -1.98 17.73 30.02
CA ALA A 47 -1.76 16.40 30.55
C ALA A 47 -0.41 15.90 30.05
N GLY A 48 0.52 15.67 30.99
CA GLY A 48 1.86 15.17 30.69
C GLY A 48 1.79 13.74 30.17
N ALA A 49 2.15 13.56 28.91
CA ALA A 49 2.41 12.27 28.30
C ALA A 49 3.93 12.05 28.24
N THR A 50 4.38 10.92 28.75
CA THR A 50 5.74 10.40 28.58
C THR A 50 6.03 10.26 27.10
N ALA A 51 6.99 11.03 26.61
CA ALA A 51 7.37 11.10 25.22
C ALA A 51 7.95 9.77 24.76
N SER A 52 7.16 9.04 23.95
CA SER A 52 7.70 8.05 23.00
C SER A 52 8.61 8.77 22.01
N ALA A 53 9.74 8.15 21.66
CA ALA A 53 10.77 8.77 20.85
C ALA A 53 10.17 9.29 19.52
N LYS A 54 10.17 10.60 19.37
CA LYS A 54 9.70 11.31 18.19
C LYS A 54 10.52 10.86 16.98
N PRO A 55 9.88 10.45 15.86
CA PRO A 55 10.62 10.06 14.67
C PRO A 55 11.56 11.19 14.24
N THR A 56 12.85 10.90 14.18
CA THR A 56 13.83 11.83 13.63
C THR A 56 13.75 11.75 12.11
N GLY A 57 12.88 12.56 11.52
CA GLY A 57 12.81 12.73 10.07
C GLY A 57 14.15 13.22 9.54
N SER A 58 14.83 12.36 8.78
CA SER A 58 16.09 12.68 8.12
C SER A 58 15.82 13.51 6.86
N SER A 59 16.09 14.81 6.95
CA SER A 59 16.24 15.61 5.73
C SER A 59 17.55 15.16 5.05
N GLY A 60 17.45 14.38 3.96
CA GLY A 60 18.59 13.93 3.19
C GLY A 60 18.73 12.42 2.97
N THR A 61 17.80 11.60 3.39
CA THR A 61 17.76 10.18 3.00
C THR A 61 17.41 10.05 1.52
N LYS A 62 18.28 9.36 0.78
CA LYS A 62 18.00 9.01 -0.63
C LYS A 62 16.73 8.16 -0.69
N LEU A 63 15.90 8.39 -1.70
CA LEU A 63 14.68 7.63 -1.95
C LEU A 63 14.99 6.11 -1.99
N GLN A 64 14.26 5.33 -1.20
CA GLN A 64 14.31 3.87 -1.22
C GLN A 64 13.45 3.35 -2.36
N PHE A 65 13.82 2.20 -2.92
CA PHE A 65 13.05 1.60 -4.02
C PHE A 65 12.64 0.17 -3.70
N GLY A 66 11.43 -0.18 -4.06
CA GLY A 66 10.85 -1.50 -3.91
C GLY A 66 10.06 -1.94 -5.13
N LEU A 67 9.65 -3.21 -5.10
CA LEU A 67 8.70 -3.80 -6.02
C LEU A 67 7.56 -4.40 -5.19
N ASP A 68 6.34 -4.07 -5.54
CA ASP A 68 5.15 -4.59 -4.88
C ASP A 68 4.64 -5.83 -5.63
N TYR A 69 4.38 -6.87 -4.87
CA TYR A 69 3.91 -8.18 -5.37
C TYR A 69 2.52 -8.53 -4.84
N SER A 70 1.94 -7.72 -3.96
CA SER A 70 0.73 -8.11 -3.21
C SER A 70 0.89 -9.53 -2.64
N ASP A 71 -0.05 -10.45 -2.91
CA ASP A 71 0.00 -11.84 -2.45
C ASP A 71 0.71 -12.81 -3.41
N THR A 72 1.08 -12.36 -4.62
CA THR A 72 1.51 -13.25 -5.72
C THR A 72 2.71 -14.13 -5.39
N LEU A 73 3.70 -13.62 -4.65
CA LEU A 73 4.88 -14.40 -4.26
C LEU A 73 4.54 -15.54 -3.31
N THR A 74 3.53 -15.38 -2.45
CA THR A 74 3.15 -16.41 -1.47
C THR A 74 2.61 -17.66 -2.13
N PHE A 75 2.03 -17.52 -3.33
CA PHE A 75 1.49 -18.62 -4.14
C PHE A 75 2.40 -19.04 -5.29
N ALA A 76 3.49 -18.32 -5.53
CA ALA A 76 4.42 -18.60 -6.63
C ALA A 76 5.19 -19.90 -6.42
N SER A 77 5.57 -20.56 -7.53
CA SER A 77 6.58 -21.60 -7.49
C SER A 77 7.94 -21.02 -7.08
N THR A 78 8.84 -21.83 -6.52
CA THR A 78 10.20 -21.38 -6.16
C THR A 78 10.93 -20.77 -7.36
N SER A 79 10.77 -21.35 -8.55
CA SER A 79 11.39 -20.81 -9.78
C SER A 79 10.83 -19.45 -10.15
N THR A 80 9.51 -19.28 -10.12
CA THR A 80 8.84 -17.98 -10.39
C THR A 80 9.29 -16.94 -9.38
N MET A 81 9.22 -17.26 -8.08
CA MET A 81 9.64 -16.37 -7.01
C MET A 81 11.09 -15.89 -7.20
N ASN A 82 12.02 -16.78 -7.48
CA ASN A 82 13.42 -16.41 -7.70
C ASN A 82 13.60 -15.52 -8.93
N THR A 83 12.83 -15.74 -10.01
CA THR A 83 12.87 -14.88 -11.20
C THR A 83 12.38 -13.48 -10.85
N SER A 84 11.26 -13.37 -10.17
CA SER A 84 10.66 -12.09 -9.74
C SER A 84 11.57 -11.31 -8.78
N LEU A 85 12.18 -11.99 -7.81
CA LEU A 85 13.12 -11.35 -6.88
C LEU A 85 14.42 -10.92 -7.59
N ALA A 86 14.89 -11.67 -8.60
CA ALA A 86 16.03 -11.27 -9.43
C ALA A 86 15.72 -9.99 -10.24
N ASP A 87 14.48 -9.80 -10.70
CA ASP A 87 14.07 -8.55 -11.35
C ASP A 87 14.09 -7.36 -10.38
N ALA A 88 13.62 -7.54 -9.15
CA ALA A 88 13.72 -6.51 -8.11
C ALA A 88 15.20 -6.11 -7.87
N VAL A 89 16.10 -7.08 -7.73
CA VAL A 89 17.55 -6.83 -7.59
C VAL A 89 18.10 -6.12 -8.82
N HIS A 90 17.74 -6.58 -10.03
CA HIS A 90 18.18 -5.97 -11.29
C HIS A 90 17.70 -4.52 -11.44
N MET A 91 16.47 -4.22 -11.02
CA MET A 91 15.93 -2.88 -10.99
C MET A 91 16.68 -1.97 -9.99
N GLY A 92 17.36 -2.57 -9.02
CA GLY A 92 18.05 -1.86 -7.94
C GLY A 92 17.16 -1.62 -6.73
N ALA A 93 16.11 -2.41 -6.53
CA ALA A 93 15.30 -2.36 -5.33
C ALA A 93 16.09 -2.76 -4.08
N GLN A 94 15.71 -2.22 -2.94
CA GLN A 94 16.14 -2.63 -1.60
C GLN A 94 15.04 -3.40 -0.87
N TYR A 95 13.81 -3.24 -1.33
CA TYR A 95 12.61 -3.78 -0.71
C TYR A 95 11.75 -4.57 -1.69
N ILE A 96 10.98 -5.48 -1.12
CA ILE A 96 9.74 -5.97 -1.72
C ILE A 96 8.59 -5.67 -0.76
N ARG A 97 7.39 -5.42 -1.29
CA ARG A 97 6.15 -5.37 -0.52
C ARG A 97 5.36 -6.64 -0.79
N VAL A 98 4.85 -7.26 0.29
CA VAL A 98 4.09 -8.53 0.19
C VAL A 98 2.98 -8.54 1.22
N ASP A 99 1.79 -8.96 0.81
CA ASP A 99 0.64 -9.05 1.69
C ASP A 99 0.73 -10.27 2.61
N LEU A 100 0.53 -10.03 3.90
CA LEU A 100 0.34 -11.02 4.95
C LEU A 100 -1.14 -11.02 5.36
N ALA A 101 -2.02 -11.34 4.43
CA ALA A 101 -3.47 -11.36 4.64
C ALA A 101 -3.84 -12.37 5.73
N TRP A 102 -4.40 -11.91 6.86
CA TRP A 102 -4.68 -12.77 8.02
C TRP A 102 -5.51 -14.00 7.68
N GLU A 103 -6.52 -13.86 6.78
CA GLU A 103 -7.38 -14.96 6.36
C GLU A 103 -6.63 -16.13 5.70
N ASP A 104 -5.48 -15.88 5.11
CA ASP A 104 -4.67 -16.87 4.40
C ASP A 104 -3.85 -17.76 5.34
N TYR A 105 -3.61 -17.30 6.56
CA TYR A 105 -2.71 -17.93 7.51
C TYR A 105 -3.44 -18.51 8.73
N GLN A 106 -4.64 -18.00 9.06
CA GLN A 106 -5.46 -18.49 10.18
C GLN A 106 -6.94 -18.58 9.80
N SER A 107 -7.26 -19.27 8.72
CA SER A 107 -8.59 -19.25 8.08
C SER A 107 -9.71 -19.91 8.88
N THR A 108 -9.41 -20.82 9.81
CA THR A 108 -10.42 -21.71 10.43
C THR A 108 -10.99 -21.20 11.74
N SER A 109 -10.16 -20.80 12.69
CA SER A 109 -10.59 -20.20 13.97
C SER A 109 -9.40 -19.70 14.78
N ALA A 110 -9.69 -18.89 15.82
CA ALA A 110 -8.71 -18.43 16.80
C ALA A 110 -8.02 -19.55 17.59
N ASN A 111 -8.58 -20.76 17.62
CA ASN A 111 -8.03 -21.89 18.38
C ASN A 111 -6.84 -22.58 17.69
N PHE A 112 -6.54 -22.20 16.44
CA PHE A 112 -5.41 -22.74 15.70
C PHE A 112 -4.36 -21.66 15.50
N ALA A 113 -3.09 -22.00 15.71
CA ALA A 113 -1.99 -21.10 15.38
C ALA A 113 -1.96 -20.81 13.88
N PRO A 114 -1.53 -19.59 13.47
CA PRO A 114 -1.34 -19.27 12.06
C PRO A 114 -0.31 -20.20 11.38
N ASP A 115 -0.61 -20.64 10.16
CA ASP A 115 0.34 -21.39 9.32
C ASP A 115 1.13 -20.46 8.42
N PHE A 116 2.27 -20.00 8.86
CA PHE A 116 3.12 -19.07 8.12
C PHE A 116 4.03 -19.71 7.05
N ALA A 117 3.90 -21.02 6.77
CA ALA A 117 4.85 -21.73 5.88
C ALA A 117 5.02 -21.08 4.50
N ARG A 118 3.96 -20.49 3.93
CA ARG A 118 4.05 -19.78 2.64
C ARG A 118 4.82 -18.47 2.75
N PHE A 119 4.59 -17.70 3.80
CA PHE A 119 5.28 -16.43 4.01
C PHE A 119 6.74 -16.63 4.44
N ASP A 120 7.05 -17.72 5.17
CA ASP A 120 8.41 -18.13 5.49
C ASP A 120 9.28 -18.25 4.23
N ARG A 121 8.74 -18.89 3.18
CA ARG A 121 9.44 -19.05 1.90
C ARG A 121 9.78 -17.70 1.24
N VAL A 122 8.86 -16.73 1.34
CA VAL A 122 9.06 -15.38 0.79
C VAL A 122 10.15 -14.65 1.55
N VAL A 123 10.09 -14.66 2.89
CA VAL A 123 11.09 -13.99 3.74
C VAL A 123 12.48 -14.59 3.52
N ASP A 124 12.59 -15.93 3.46
CA ASP A 124 13.88 -16.60 3.22
C ASP A 124 14.43 -16.28 1.83
N ALA A 125 13.57 -16.30 0.81
CA ALA A 125 13.98 -15.99 -0.56
C ALA A 125 14.40 -14.53 -0.71
N ALA A 126 13.64 -13.57 -0.13
CA ALA A 126 13.99 -12.15 -0.12
C ALA A 126 15.35 -11.92 0.55
N SER A 127 15.57 -12.51 1.73
CA SER A 127 16.85 -12.45 2.45
C SER A 127 18.00 -13.01 1.61
N ALA A 128 17.80 -14.13 0.94
CA ALA A 128 18.82 -14.74 0.06
C ALA A 128 19.19 -13.84 -1.13
N HIS A 129 18.26 -12.96 -1.56
CA HIS A 129 18.50 -11.96 -2.61
C HIS A 129 18.98 -10.62 -2.07
N GLY A 130 19.18 -10.47 -0.74
CA GLY A 130 19.58 -9.21 -0.10
C GLY A 130 18.48 -8.15 -0.09
N LEU A 131 17.21 -8.56 -0.21
CA LEU A 131 16.04 -7.69 -0.19
C LEU A 131 15.39 -7.69 1.19
N LYS A 132 14.93 -6.53 1.64
CA LYS A 132 14.06 -6.38 2.81
C LYS A 132 12.61 -6.61 2.41
N VAL A 133 11.79 -7.01 3.38
CA VAL A 133 10.35 -7.18 3.19
C VAL A 133 9.62 -6.08 3.94
N LEU A 134 8.72 -5.37 3.25
CA LEU A 134 7.61 -4.63 3.83
C LEU A 134 6.40 -5.57 3.81
N ALA A 135 5.90 -5.95 4.97
CA ALA A 135 4.73 -6.81 5.09
C ALA A 135 3.47 -5.98 5.33
N THR A 136 2.48 -6.11 4.46
CA THR A 136 1.15 -5.50 4.67
C THR A 136 0.26 -6.49 5.41
N ILE A 137 -0.20 -6.11 6.61
CA ILE A 137 -1.12 -6.94 7.40
C ILE A 137 -2.53 -6.41 7.22
N ASP A 138 -3.43 -7.26 6.72
CA ASP A 138 -4.82 -6.91 6.47
C ASP A 138 -5.74 -8.13 6.53
N LEU A 139 -6.98 -8.00 6.06
CA LEU A 139 -7.91 -9.05 5.68
C LEU A 139 -8.13 -10.11 6.75
N PRO A 140 -8.90 -9.78 7.80
CA PRO A 140 -9.25 -10.76 8.81
C PRO A 140 -10.04 -11.93 8.22
N PRO A 141 -9.85 -13.16 8.73
CA PRO A 141 -10.65 -14.32 8.33
C PRO A 141 -12.12 -14.14 8.74
N VAL A 142 -13.02 -14.82 8.05
CA VAL A 142 -14.49 -14.69 8.24
C VAL A 142 -14.92 -14.75 9.71
N TRP A 143 -14.27 -15.59 10.52
CA TRP A 143 -14.59 -15.75 11.94
C TRP A 143 -14.16 -14.54 12.80
N ALA A 144 -13.28 -13.69 12.29
CA ALA A 144 -12.74 -12.52 13.00
C ALA A 144 -13.30 -11.17 12.48
N ARG A 145 -14.15 -11.19 11.44
CA ARG A 145 -14.73 -9.99 10.82
C ARG A 145 -15.87 -9.42 11.65
N GLU A 146 -16.09 -8.12 11.53
CA GLU A 146 -17.27 -7.47 12.08
C GLU A 146 -18.58 -8.10 11.57
N SER A 147 -19.61 -8.09 12.40
CA SER A 147 -20.95 -8.47 11.99
C SER A 147 -21.54 -7.43 11.04
N GLY A 148 -22.06 -7.89 9.91
CA GLY A 148 -22.70 -7.01 8.91
C GLY A 148 -21.90 -6.78 7.64
N CYS A 149 -20.60 -7.08 7.63
CA CYS A 149 -19.76 -7.06 6.43
C CYS A 149 -18.92 -8.34 6.24
N SER A 150 -19.24 -9.41 6.96
CA SER A 150 -18.45 -10.67 6.95
C SER A 150 -18.33 -11.36 5.58
N ASP A 151 -19.17 -10.98 4.61
CA ASP A 151 -19.16 -11.54 3.26
C ASP A 151 -18.06 -10.95 2.35
N THR A 152 -17.42 -9.89 2.80
CA THR A 152 -16.31 -9.26 2.08
C THR A 152 -14.99 -9.40 2.86
N PRO A 153 -13.90 -9.71 2.18
CA PRO A 153 -12.57 -9.68 2.80
C PRO A 153 -12.15 -8.29 3.30
N ALA A 154 -12.66 -7.21 2.70
CA ALA A 154 -12.41 -5.84 3.12
C ALA A 154 -13.05 -5.47 4.47
N CYS A 155 -13.85 -6.37 5.07
CA CYS A 155 -14.48 -6.17 6.36
C CYS A 155 -13.45 -6.01 7.49
N PRO A 156 -13.53 -4.94 8.31
CA PRO A 156 -12.62 -4.76 9.44
C PRO A 156 -12.76 -5.88 10.49
N PRO A 157 -11.76 -6.06 11.36
CA PRO A 157 -11.84 -7.05 12.41
C PRO A 157 -12.88 -6.66 13.48
N ALA A 158 -13.59 -7.63 14.00
CA ALA A 158 -14.50 -7.42 15.13
C ALA A 158 -13.77 -7.08 16.45
N SER A 159 -12.46 -7.29 16.49
CA SER A 159 -11.60 -7.00 17.62
C SER A 159 -10.21 -6.55 17.15
N ASP A 160 -9.89 -5.28 17.43
CA ASP A 160 -8.54 -4.73 17.19
C ASP A 160 -7.47 -5.54 17.94
N ALA A 161 -7.78 -6.02 19.14
CA ALA A 161 -6.86 -6.82 19.94
C ALA A 161 -6.54 -8.17 19.25
N ALA A 162 -7.54 -8.84 18.66
CA ALA A 162 -7.30 -10.11 17.96
C ALA A 162 -6.47 -9.91 16.68
N PHE A 163 -6.67 -8.81 15.97
CA PHE A 163 -5.82 -8.44 14.81
C PHE A 163 -4.40 -8.11 15.26
N ALA A 164 -4.27 -7.35 16.34
CA ALA A 164 -2.97 -6.99 16.92
C ALA A 164 -2.21 -8.22 17.45
N ASP A 165 -2.90 -9.23 18.01
CA ASP A 165 -2.30 -10.49 18.44
C ASP A 165 -1.72 -11.28 17.25
N PHE A 166 -2.45 -11.35 16.14
CA PHE A 166 -1.94 -11.96 14.90
C PHE A 166 -0.71 -11.22 14.37
N ALA A 167 -0.75 -9.88 14.36
CA ALA A 167 0.38 -9.04 13.94
C ALA A 167 1.61 -9.25 14.84
N ALA A 168 1.43 -9.31 16.15
CA ALA A 168 2.49 -9.57 17.11
C ALA A 168 3.09 -10.98 16.94
N GLU A 169 2.27 -12.00 16.67
CA GLU A 169 2.76 -13.35 16.40
C GLU A 169 3.64 -13.38 15.14
N ALA A 170 3.20 -12.70 14.07
CA ALA A 170 4.00 -12.53 12.87
C ALA A 170 5.30 -11.77 13.16
N ALA A 171 5.24 -10.64 13.88
CA ALA A 171 6.42 -9.85 14.20
C ALA A 171 7.44 -10.64 15.05
N ALA A 172 6.99 -11.35 16.07
CA ALA A 172 7.84 -12.22 16.89
C ALA A 172 8.53 -13.30 16.06
N ARG A 173 7.86 -13.84 15.03
CA ARG A 173 8.41 -14.83 14.13
C ARG A 173 9.46 -14.27 13.19
N TYR A 174 9.24 -13.07 12.65
CA TYR A 174 10.03 -12.53 11.54
C TYR A 174 11.10 -11.51 11.95
N ALA A 175 11.01 -10.87 13.11
CA ALA A 175 12.04 -9.96 13.60
C ALA A 175 13.44 -10.63 13.68
N PRO A 176 13.59 -11.86 14.20
CA PRO A 176 14.87 -12.55 14.18
C PRO A 176 15.39 -12.90 12.78
N ARG A 177 14.53 -12.79 11.74
CA ARG A 177 14.85 -13.05 10.33
C ARG A 177 15.05 -11.75 9.54
N GLY A 178 15.06 -10.59 10.23
CA GLY A 178 15.34 -9.28 9.67
C GLY A 178 14.14 -8.57 9.01
N LEU A 179 12.90 -9.02 9.26
CA LEU A 179 11.71 -8.29 8.83
C LEU A 179 11.23 -7.43 10.01
N HIS A 180 11.30 -6.12 9.84
CA HIS A 180 10.92 -5.12 10.83
C HIS A 180 9.96 -4.08 10.28
N ASP A 181 9.68 -4.08 8.97
CA ASP A 181 8.88 -3.07 8.29
C ASP A 181 7.46 -3.60 8.06
N TRP A 182 6.45 -2.93 8.65
CA TRP A 182 5.05 -3.36 8.71
C TRP A 182 4.13 -2.26 8.21
N GLU A 183 3.21 -2.59 7.32
CA GLU A 183 2.13 -1.72 6.87
C GLU A 183 0.79 -2.27 7.38
N VAL A 184 0.01 -1.42 8.08
CA VAL A 184 -1.24 -1.83 8.71
C VAL A 184 -2.42 -1.49 7.81
N TRP A 185 -3.01 -2.50 7.20
CA TRP A 185 -4.08 -2.41 6.21
C TRP A 185 -3.69 -1.86 4.85
N ASN A 186 -4.58 -2.09 3.85
CA ASN A 186 -4.47 -1.58 2.48
C ASN A 186 -5.68 -0.71 2.14
N GLU A 187 -5.46 0.50 1.66
CA GLU A 187 -6.45 1.48 1.18
C GLU A 187 -7.65 1.74 2.11
N PRO A 188 -7.43 2.00 3.42
CA PRO A 188 -8.51 2.15 4.39
C PRO A 188 -9.40 3.39 4.16
N ASN A 189 -9.03 4.29 3.24
CA ASN A 189 -9.78 5.49 2.90
C ASN A 189 -10.83 5.29 1.78
N ILE A 190 -10.96 4.07 1.28
CA ILE A 190 -11.96 3.67 0.28
C ILE A 190 -12.70 2.40 0.70
N SER A 191 -13.46 1.77 -0.20
CA SER A 191 -14.23 0.55 0.09
C SER A 191 -13.40 -0.70 0.40
N ALA A 192 -12.07 -0.59 0.47
CA ALA A 192 -11.21 -1.61 1.08
C ALA A 192 -11.28 -1.59 2.63
N TRP A 193 -12.09 -0.72 3.21
CA TRP A 193 -12.58 -0.73 4.59
C TRP A 193 -14.11 -0.70 4.53
N ASP A 194 -14.75 -1.87 4.58
CA ASP A 194 -16.20 -2.02 4.44
C ASP A 194 -16.90 -1.96 5.83
N PRO A 195 -18.11 -1.42 5.94
CA PRO A 195 -18.98 -0.95 4.85
C PRO A 195 -18.62 0.43 4.29
N ARG A 196 -17.79 1.19 4.99
CA ARG A 196 -17.25 2.47 4.51
C ARG A 196 -16.05 2.88 5.34
N PRO A 197 -15.12 3.69 4.82
CA PRO A 197 -13.99 4.23 5.55
C PRO A 197 -14.41 4.84 6.89
N ASP A 198 -13.71 4.46 7.95
CA ASP A 198 -13.85 5.04 9.30
C ASP A 198 -12.46 5.36 9.86
N PRO A 199 -12.02 6.63 9.77
CA PRO A 199 -10.70 7.02 10.27
C PRO A 199 -10.51 6.81 11.77
N SER A 200 -11.58 6.86 12.57
CA SER A 200 -11.49 6.67 14.03
C SER A 200 -11.30 5.19 14.38
N ALA A 201 -12.09 4.31 13.77
CA ALA A 201 -11.92 2.85 13.92
C ALA A 201 -10.55 2.41 13.40
N TYR A 202 -10.13 2.91 12.23
CA TYR A 202 -8.81 2.62 11.69
C TYR A 202 -7.67 3.11 12.62
N ALA A 203 -7.79 4.30 13.22
CA ALA A 203 -6.81 4.81 14.18
C ALA A 203 -6.67 3.91 15.41
N ALA A 204 -7.77 3.34 15.90
CA ALA A 204 -7.76 2.39 17.02
C ALA A 204 -7.03 1.09 16.62
N LEU A 205 -7.34 0.54 15.45
CA LEU A 205 -6.67 -0.65 14.90
C LEU A 205 -5.16 -0.42 14.74
N LEU A 206 -4.76 0.70 14.10
CA LEU A 206 -3.35 1.07 13.90
C LEU A 206 -2.60 1.16 15.22
N THR A 207 -3.19 1.84 16.20
CA THR A 207 -2.62 2.01 17.55
C THR A 207 -2.45 0.67 18.27
N ALA A 208 -3.47 -0.18 18.26
CA ALA A 208 -3.41 -1.50 18.90
C ALA A 208 -2.34 -2.38 18.24
N THR A 209 -2.33 -2.42 16.92
CA THR A 209 -1.39 -3.23 16.12
C THR A 209 0.05 -2.75 16.31
N SER A 210 0.29 -1.45 16.21
CA SER A 210 1.64 -0.88 16.38
C SER A 210 2.21 -1.19 17.77
N LYS A 211 1.42 -1.00 18.82
CA LYS A 211 1.86 -1.33 20.19
C LYS A 211 2.16 -2.82 20.35
N ALA A 212 1.34 -3.69 19.81
CA ALA A 212 1.54 -5.13 19.91
C ALA A 212 2.81 -5.57 19.18
N ILE A 213 3.07 -5.04 17.98
CA ILE A 213 4.30 -5.29 17.23
C ILE A 213 5.54 -4.78 18.02
N HIS A 214 5.52 -3.54 18.50
CA HIS A 214 6.66 -2.96 19.23
C HIS A 214 6.95 -3.68 20.57
N ASN A 215 5.97 -4.31 21.19
CA ASN A 215 6.18 -5.11 22.39
C ASN A 215 7.04 -6.36 22.15
N VAL A 216 7.07 -6.88 20.93
CA VAL A 216 7.84 -8.08 20.55
C VAL A 216 9.04 -7.75 19.66
N ASP A 217 9.02 -6.61 18.96
CA ASP A 217 10.09 -6.11 18.11
C ASP A 217 10.29 -4.61 18.32
N SER A 218 11.25 -4.24 19.15
CA SER A 218 11.58 -2.83 19.43
C SER A 218 12.21 -2.09 18.23
N GLN A 219 12.60 -2.80 17.17
CA GLN A 219 13.16 -2.23 15.94
C GLN A 219 12.08 -2.06 14.85
N ALA A 220 10.86 -2.48 15.13
CA ALA A 220 9.78 -2.41 14.15
C ALA A 220 9.57 -0.99 13.62
N TYR A 221 9.30 -0.90 12.33
CA TYR A 221 8.89 0.30 11.62
C TYR A 221 7.47 0.09 11.13
N VAL A 222 6.51 0.60 11.90
CA VAL A 222 5.08 0.40 11.61
C VAL A 222 4.53 1.64 10.91
N MET A 223 3.89 1.45 9.77
CA MET A 223 3.31 2.54 9.01
C MET A 223 1.80 2.39 8.85
N MET A 224 1.15 3.52 8.72
CA MET A 224 -0.24 3.64 8.33
C MET A 224 -0.41 3.08 6.91
N GLY A 225 -1.43 2.27 6.67
CA GLY A 225 -1.69 1.60 5.40
C GLY A 225 -1.82 2.54 4.21
N GLY A 226 -1.40 2.06 3.05
CA GLY A 226 -1.35 2.83 1.82
C GLY A 226 -2.70 3.41 1.43
N LEU A 227 -2.79 4.74 1.36
CA LEU A 227 -4.03 5.43 1.02
C LEU A 227 -4.22 5.48 -0.48
N ALA A 228 -5.40 5.07 -0.95
CA ALA A 228 -5.78 5.22 -2.35
C ALA A 228 -5.84 6.71 -2.75
N ALA A 229 -5.34 7.02 -3.95
CA ALA A 229 -5.38 8.38 -4.53
C ALA A 229 -6.78 8.77 -5.03
N GLN A 230 -7.83 8.26 -4.40
CA GLN A 230 -9.20 8.56 -4.77
C GLN A 230 -9.60 9.94 -4.23
N GLN A 231 -10.32 10.69 -5.07
CA GLN A 231 -10.96 11.93 -4.63
C GLN A 231 -12.33 11.60 -4.02
N ALA A 232 -12.69 12.34 -2.98
CA ALA A 232 -14.05 12.29 -2.47
C ALA A 232 -15.02 12.76 -3.55
N HIS A 233 -16.01 11.93 -3.88
CA HIS A 233 -17.07 12.28 -4.82
C HIS A 233 -18.43 12.14 -4.15
N PRO A 234 -19.41 13.03 -4.47
CA PRO A 234 -20.77 12.88 -3.99
C PRO A 234 -21.33 11.49 -4.34
N GLY A 235 -21.78 10.76 -3.32
CA GLY A 235 -22.36 9.41 -3.49
C GLY A 235 -21.37 8.26 -3.41
N THR A 236 -20.08 8.51 -3.22
CA THR A 236 -19.09 7.48 -2.86
C THR A 236 -18.68 7.60 -1.39
N PRO A 237 -18.36 6.51 -0.70
CA PRO A 237 -17.89 6.55 0.68
C PRO A 237 -16.39 6.91 0.80
N TYR A 238 -15.78 7.45 -0.27
CA TYR A 238 -14.33 7.69 -0.31
C TYR A 238 -13.95 8.96 0.43
N ILE A 239 -12.85 8.89 1.18
CA ILE A 239 -12.22 10.02 1.87
C ILE A 239 -10.90 10.31 1.17
N SER A 240 -10.59 11.59 0.93
CA SER A 240 -9.29 11.95 0.35
C SER A 240 -8.14 11.54 1.28
N ALA A 241 -6.95 11.28 0.73
CA ALA A 241 -5.80 10.89 1.55
C ALA A 241 -5.47 11.95 2.61
N ALA A 242 -5.55 13.24 2.26
CA ALA A 242 -5.28 14.33 3.20
C ALA A 242 -6.32 14.42 4.33
N ASP A 243 -7.61 14.27 4.01
CA ASP A 243 -8.68 14.28 5.03
C ASP A 243 -8.59 13.06 5.93
N PHE A 244 -8.30 11.88 5.37
CA PHE A 244 -8.13 10.65 6.14
C PHE A 244 -6.96 10.77 7.13
N ILE A 245 -5.80 11.29 6.69
CA ILE A 245 -4.65 11.59 7.56
C ILE A 245 -5.06 12.57 8.67
N ALA A 246 -5.78 13.64 8.34
CA ALA A 246 -6.22 14.63 9.32
C ALA A 246 -7.13 14.02 10.38
N ASP A 247 -8.05 13.15 9.98
CA ASP A 247 -9.01 12.52 10.90
C ASP A 247 -8.38 11.42 11.75
N VAL A 248 -7.47 10.59 11.18
CA VAL A 248 -6.64 9.64 11.93
C VAL A 248 -5.74 10.38 12.94
N GLY A 249 -5.18 11.53 12.54
CA GLY A 249 -4.40 12.39 13.44
C GLY A 249 -5.21 12.93 14.61
N LYS A 250 -6.44 13.39 14.38
CA LYS A 250 -7.38 13.84 15.44
C LYS A 250 -7.72 12.70 16.40
N ALA A 251 -7.86 11.47 15.88
CA ALA A 251 -8.11 10.27 16.68
C ALA A 251 -6.86 9.75 17.40
N GLY A 252 -5.67 10.34 17.18
CA GLY A 252 -4.42 9.99 17.83
C GLY A 252 -3.62 8.87 17.17
N GLY A 253 -4.12 8.25 16.09
CA GLY A 253 -3.48 7.10 15.45
C GLY A 253 -2.10 7.36 14.86
N LEU A 254 -1.80 8.61 14.47
CA LEU A 254 -0.47 8.97 13.94
C LEU A 254 0.65 8.95 14.99
N ALA A 255 0.32 8.97 16.28
CA ALA A 255 1.33 8.94 17.35
C ALA A 255 2.10 7.61 17.41
N ASP A 256 1.46 6.54 16.99
CA ASP A 256 2.00 5.17 17.01
C ASP A 256 2.51 4.71 15.63
N ALA A 257 2.52 5.60 14.60
CA ALA A 257 3.04 5.31 13.27
C ALA A 257 4.38 6.03 13.01
N GLN A 258 5.29 5.39 12.30
CA GLN A 258 6.57 5.96 11.88
C GLN A 258 6.52 6.56 10.47
N ALA A 259 5.54 6.17 9.65
CA ALA A 259 5.29 6.70 8.31
C ALA A 259 3.81 6.60 7.96
N VAL A 260 3.42 7.28 6.89
CA VAL A 260 2.17 7.05 6.17
C VAL A 260 2.46 6.50 4.79
N ALA A 261 1.61 5.61 4.29
CA ALA A 261 1.75 5.08 2.94
C ALA A 261 0.68 5.66 2.00
N TYR A 262 0.99 5.68 0.68
CA TYR A 262 0.14 6.29 -0.33
C TYR A 262 0.30 5.60 -1.69
N HIS A 263 -0.81 5.49 -2.45
CA HIS A 263 -0.89 4.79 -3.73
C HIS A 263 -1.25 5.75 -4.89
N PRO A 264 -0.33 6.61 -5.35
CA PRO A 264 -0.56 7.48 -6.50
C PRO A 264 -0.40 6.70 -7.79
N TYR A 265 -1.50 6.32 -8.42
CA TYR A 265 -1.46 5.77 -9.77
C TYR A 265 -1.66 6.88 -10.79
N PRO A 266 -0.60 7.34 -11.46
CA PRO A 266 -0.76 8.28 -12.56
C PRO A 266 -1.49 7.57 -13.70
N GLY A 267 -2.64 8.10 -14.10
CA GLY A 267 -3.32 7.62 -15.29
C GLY A 267 -2.41 7.72 -16.52
N GLN A 268 -2.80 7.11 -17.63
CA GLN A 268 -2.01 7.12 -18.89
C GLN A 268 -1.87 8.51 -19.53
N SER A 269 -2.54 9.55 -19.02
CA SER A 269 -2.35 10.95 -19.44
C SER A 269 -1.46 11.68 -18.44
N ASN A 270 -0.52 12.48 -18.92
CA ASN A 270 0.36 13.29 -18.07
C ASN A 270 -0.40 14.20 -17.08
N ALA A 271 -1.64 14.62 -17.41
CA ALA A 271 -2.48 15.44 -16.54
C ALA A 271 -3.01 14.70 -15.31
N ALA A 272 -3.39 13.40 -15.47
CA ALA A 272 -3.83 12.59 -14.33
C ALA A 272 -2.65 12.17 -13.44
N ALA A 273 -1.44 12.02 -14.01
CA ALA A 273 -0.22 11.78 -13.26
C ALA A 273 0.09 12.95 -12.31
N SER A 274 -0.09 14.16 -12.77
CA SER A 274 0.11 15.38 -12.00
C SER A 274 -0.81 15.40 -10.77
N ALA A 275 -2.12 15.17 -10.94
CA ALA A 275 -3.10 15.31 -9.86
C ALA A 275 -2.86 14.36 -8.67
N THR A 276 -2.44 13.09 -8.92
CA THR A 276 -2.19 12.14 -7.84
C THR A 276 -0.89 12.44 -7.08
N ILE A 277 0.11 12.98 -7.76
CA ILE A 277 1.36 13.43 -7.11
C ILE A 277 1.15 14.78 -6.41
N GLU A 278 0.38 15.71 -7.00
CA GLU A 278 0.02 17.00 -6.39
C GLU A 278 -0.75 16.82 -5.06
N ALA A 279 -1.45 15.71 -4.86
CA ALA A 279 -2.08 15.39 -3.59
C ALA A 279 -1.07 15.21 -2.45
N ILE A 280 0.22 15.00 -2.73
CA ILE A 280 1.26 14.88 -1.70
C ILE A 280 1.61 16.26 -1.13
N ASP A 281 1.95 17.25 -2.00
CA ASP A 281 2.43 18.57 -1.57
C ASP A 281 2.00 19.74 -2.46
N GLY A 282 1.39 19.48 -3.63
CA GLY A 282 1.11 20.47 -4.65
C GLY A 282 -0.22 21.21 -4.54
N SER A 283 -1.18 20.73 -3.78
CA SER A 283 -2.50 21.37 -3.58
C SER A 283 -2.60 22.00 -2.19
N PRO A 284 -3.54 22.95 -1.95
CA PRO A 284 -3.72 23.56 -0.64
C PRO A 284 -4.11 22.54 0.47
N ASP A 285 -4.87 21.51 0.09
CA ASP A 285 -5.32 20.42 0.97
C ASP A 285 -4.58 19.13 0.62
N ASN A 286 -3.27 19.13 0.84
CA ASN A 286 -2.37 18.01 0.54
C ASN A 286 -1.95 17.25 1.80
N MET A 287 -1.32 16.08 1.59
CA MET A 287 -0.91 15.18 2.66
C MET A 287 0.15 15.81 3.59
N VAL A 288 1.12 16.55 3.04
CA VAL A 288 2.17 17.22 3.84
C VAL A 288 1.56 18.29 4.74
N ALA A 289 0.58 19.05 4.22
CA ALA A 289 -0.16 20.03 5.02
C ALA A 289 -1.00 19.35 6.11
N ALA A 290 -1.68 18.24 5.82
CA ALA A 290 -2.45 17.46 6.78
C ALA A 290 -1.55 16.91 7.91
N LEU A 291 -0.42 16.31 7.57
CA LEU A 291 0.58 15.83 8.53
C LEU A 291 1.13 16.99 9.40
N SER A 292 1.40 18.14 8.79
CA SER A 292 1.88 19.32 9.52
C SER A 292 0.83 19.82 10.53
N LYS A 293 -0.43 19.93 10.12
CA LYS A 293 -1.55 20.32 11.00
C LYS A 293 -1.76 19.33 12.15
N ALA A 294 -1.53 18.04 11.90
CA ALA A 294 -1.59 16.98 12.91
C ALA A 294 -0.37 16.97 13.87
N GLY A 295 0.65 17.80 13.64
CA GLY A 295 1.85 17.87 14.48
C GLY A 295 3.02 17.00 14.00
N TYR A 296 2.94 16.44 12.80
CA TYR A 296 3.95 15.52 12.22
C TYR A 296 4.55 16.04 10.91
N PRO A 297 5.09 17.28 10.84
CA PRO A 297 5.52 17.91 9.58
C PRO A 297 6.65 17.18 8.86
N LYS A 298 7.34 16.27 9.53
CA LYS A 298 8.46 15.50 8.99
C LYS A 298 8.18 14.00 8.88
N MET A 299 6.92 13.57 9.07
CA MET A 299 6.55 12.17 8.94
C MET A 299 6.85 11.70 7.51
N PRO A 300 7.58 10.60 7.32
CA PRO A 300 7.86 10.06 6.00
C PRO A 300 6.58 9.60 5.30
N ILE A 301 6.54 9.79 3.97
CA ILE A 301 5.51 9.25 3.08
C ILE A 301 6.17 8.15 2.25
N TRP A 302 5.65 6.94 2.33
CA TRP A 302 6.06 5.83 1.50
C TRP A 302 5.05 5.61 0.38
N ILE A 303 5.51 5.62 -0.84
CA ILE A 303 4.70 5.26 -2.00
C ILE A 303 4.77 3.74 -2.13
N THR A 304 3.89 3.04 -1.42
CA THR A 304 3.93 1.58 -1.31
C THR A 304 3.31 0.87 -2.51
N GLU A 305 2.54 1.61 -3.33
CA GLU A 305 2.13 1.21 -4.66
C GLU A 305 2.15 2.38 -5.62
N THR A 306 2.69 2.18 -6.80
CA THR A 306 2.52 3.05 -7.97
C THR A 306 2.89 2.32 -9.24
N GLY A 307 2.34 2.72 -10.36
CA GLY A 307 2.62 2.06 -11.63
C GLY A 307 1.90 2.70 -12.81
N ALA A 308 2.16 2.17 -14.00
CA ALA A 308 1.44 2.52 -15.21
C ALA A 308 1.04 1.24 -15.96
N GLY A 309 -0.21 1.12 -16.34
CA GLY A 309 -0.73 -0.06 -17.01
C GLY A 309 -0.50 -0.04 -18.53
N VAL A 310 -0.66 -1.22 -19.14
CA VAL A 310 -0.69 -1.45 -20.60
C VAL A 310 -2.06 -2.04 -20.98
N PRO A 311 -3.15 -1.24 -20.90
CA PRO A 311 -4.52 -1.74 -21.01
C PRO A 311 -4.87 -2.33 -22.39
N GLY A 312 -4.08 -2.03 -23.41
CA GLY A 312 -4.25 -2.62 -24.75
C GLY A 312 -4.21 -4.14 -24.74
N VAL A 313 -3.45 -4.76 -23.82
CA VAL A 313 -3.38 -6.22 -23.70
C VAL A 313 -4.69 -6.88 -23.28
N LEU A 314 -5.60 -6.12 -22.66
CA LEU A 314 -6.93 -6.60 -22.27
C LEU A 314 -7.99 -6.48 -23.38
N LYS A 315 -7.63 -5.80 -24.46
CA LYS A 315 -8.52 -5.57 -25.61
C LYS A 315 -8.03 -6.46 -26.74
N GLY A 316 -8.76 -7.51 -27.05
CA GLY A 316 -8.37 -8.48 -28.08
C GLY A 316 -8.22 -7.91 -29.50
N SER A 317 -8.62 -6.65 -29.74
CA SER A 317 -8.51 -5.94 -31.02
C SER A 317 -7.33 -4.96 -31.11
N THR A 318 -6.55 -4.78 -30.02
CA THR A 318 -5.42 -3.84 -30.04
C THR A 318 -4.25 -4.42 -30.84
N SER A 319 -3.72 -3.63 -31.77
CA SER A 319 -2.57 -4.05 -32.59
C SER A 319 -1.27 -4.15 -31.75
N ALA A 320 -0.34 -4.97 -32.19
CA ALA A 320 0.98 -5.08 -31.57
C ALA A 320 1.74 -3.73 -31.53
N ALA A 321 1.54 -2.87 -32.52
CA ALA A 321 2.15 -1.55 -32.57
C ALA A 321 1.57 -0.60 -31.50
N GLU A 322 0.26 -0.67 -31.24
CA GLU A 322 -0.39 0.09 -30.17
C GLU A 322 0.05 -0.40 -28.79
N ILE A 323 0.12 -1.72 -28.56
CA ILE A 323 0.65 -2.30 -27.33
C ILE A 323 2.10 -1.83 -27.10
N ALA A 324 2.96 -1.90 -28.11
CA ALA A 324 4.34 -1.44 -28.01
C ALA A 324 4.44 0.07 -27.67
N LYS A 325 3.52 0.89 -28.16
CA LYS A 325 3.43 2.32 -27.81
C LYS A 325 3.05 2.49 -26.34
N GLU A 326 2.06 1.73 -25.83
CA GLU A 326 1.67 1.76 -24.43
C GLU A 326 2.82 1.29 -23.50
N GLU A 327 3.59 0.27 -23.90
CA GLU A 327 4.77 -0.19 -23.16
C GLU A 327 5.87 0.89 -23.12
N GLN A 328 6.06 1.67 -24.17
CA GLN A 328 6.98 2.82 -24.16
C GLN A 328 6.47 3.95 -23.25
N GLN A 329 5.16 4.19 -23.21
CA GLN A 329 4.56 5.13 -22.27
C GLN A 329 4.74 4.67 -20.81
N GLN A 330 4.57 3.37 -20.54
CA GLN A 330 4.86 2.78 -19.24
C GLN A 330 6.30 3.06 -18.80
N ALA A 331 7.27 2.84 -19.68
CA ALA A 331 8.68 3.09 -19.41
C ALA A 331 9.00 4.58 -19.16
N GLN A 332 8.35 5.48 -19.90
CA GLN A 332 8.48 6.93 -19.69
C GLN A 332 7.88 7.34 -18.34
N THR A 333 6.69 6.83 -17.99
CA THR A 333 6.04 7.07 -16.71
C THR A 333 6.90 6.56 -15.55
N ALA A 334 7.48 5.38 -15.68
CA ALA A 334 8.40 4.81 -14.70
C ALA A 334 9.60 5.73 -14.41
N THR A 335 10.23 6.25 -15.47
CA THR A 335 11.33 7.21 -15.33
C THR A 335 10.88 8.51 -14.66
N SER A 336 9.73 9.03 -15.07
CA SER A 336 9.17 10.29 -14.57
C SER A 336 8.81 10.19 -13.08
N LEU A 337 8.20 9.07 -12.65
CA LEU A 337 7.85 8.82 -11.26
C LEU A 337 9.08 8.84 -10.36
N VAL A 338 10.14 8.11 -10.69
CA VAL A 338 11.39 8.11 -9.92
C VAL A 338 11.94 9.54 -9.78
N GLN A 339 11.98 10.33 -10.89
CA GLN A 339 12.51 11.67 -10.87
C GLN A 339 11.66 12.66 -10.06
N THR A 340 10.35 12.52 -10.11
CA THR A 340 9.41 13.39 -9.40
C THR A 340 9.40 13.07 -7.92
N LEU A 341 9.18 11.81 -7.56
CA LEU A 341 9.08 11.38 -6.16
C LEU A 341 10.39 11.60 -5.38
N ALA A 342 11.55 11.47 -6.05
CA ALA A 342 12.84 11.79 -5.44
C ALA A 342 13.01 13.27 -5.03
N ARG A 343 12.14 14.15 -5.52
CA ARG A 343 12.16 15.60 -5.21
C ARG A 343 10.95 16.05 -4.40
N THR A 344 9.98 15.16 -4.21
CA THR A 344 8.75 15.47 -3.49
C THR A 344 9.02 15.43 -1.98
N PRO A 345 8.65 16.48 -1.24
CA PRO A 345 8.87 16.55 0.20
C PRO A 345 8.28 15.36 0.94
N ASN A 346 8.94 14.94 2.00
CA ASN A 346 8.57 13.82 2.87
C ASN A 346 8.57 12.44 2.20
N VAL A 347 8.67 12.31 0.86
CA VAL A 347 8.69 11.02 0.21
C VAL A 347 10.01 10.30 0.50
N ALA A 348 9.92 9.10 1.07
CA ALA A 348 11.07 8.32 1.54
C ALA A 348 11.27 7.01 0.76
N ALA A 349 10.21 6.45 0.19
CA ALA A 349 10.27 5.21 -0.58
C ALA A 349 9.28 5.21 -1.75
N MET A 350 9.57 4.40 -2.77
CA MET A 350 8.71 4.15 -3.92
C MET A 350 8.74 2.67 -4.29
N PHE A 351 7.56 2.04 -4.38
CA PHE A 351 7.39 0.67 -4.85
C PHE A 351 6.63 0.69 -6.17
N TRP A 352 7.17 -0.01 -7.17
CA TRP A 352 6.45 -0.22 -8.42
C TRP A 352 5.51 -1.41 -8.27
N PHE A 353 4.27 -1.25 -8.67
CA PHE A 353 3.28 -2.29 -8.84
C PHE A 353 3.10 -2.55 -10.35
N ASP A 354 3.24 -3.70 -10.89
CA ASP A 354 3.47 -5.03 -10.36
C ASP A 354 4.67 -5.69 -11.12
N ASP A 355 5.16 -6.86 -10.68
CA ASP A 355 6.21 -7.60 -11.41
C ASP A 355 5.69 -8.16 -12.73
N GLN A 356 4.53 -8.84 -12.72
CA GLN A 356 3.99 -9.55 -13.88
C GLN A 356 2.49 -9.33 -14.02
N ASP A 357 2.02 -9.13 -15.28
CA ASP A 357 0.61 -8.97 -15.57
C ASP A 357 -0.26 -10.11 -15.05
N GLN A 358 -1.36 -9.75 -14.40
CA GLN A 358 -2.38 -10.64 -13.91
C GLN A 358 -3.67 -10.48 -14.73
N ILE A 359 -3.73 -11.10 -15.91
CA ILE A 359 -4.82 -10.90 -16.90
C ILE A 359 -6.19 -11.27 -16.32
N SER A 360 -6.29 -12.33 -15.50
CA SER A 360 -7.54 -12.75 -14.85
C SER A 360 -8.09 -11.70 -13.89
N ALA A 361 -7.22 -10.96 -13.23
CA ALA A 361 -7.56 -9.85 -12.35
C ALA A 361 -7.64 -8.50 -13.10
N ARG A 362 -7.38 -8.49 -14.43
CA ARG A 362 -7.30 -7.29 -15.28
C ARG A 362 -6.22 -6.29 -14.82
N LEU A 363 -5.20 -6.76 -14.12
CA LEU A 363 -4.05 -5.99 -13.70
C LEU A 363 -2.94 -6.14 -14.75
N VAL A 364 -2.56 -5.04 -15.37
CA VAL A 364 -1.63 -4.98 -16.52
C VAL A 364 -0.54 -3.94 -16.29
N TYR A 365 -0.03 -3.90 -15.08
CA TYR A 365 1.03 -2.99 -14.63
C TYR A 365 2.42 -3.63 -14.65
N GLY A 366 2.47 -4.93 -14.98
CA GLY A 366 3.66 -5.74 -14.87
C GLY A 366 4.88 -5.19 -15.60
N LEU A 367 6.05 -5.38 -15.01
CA LEU A 367 7.34 -5.23 -15.69
C LEU A 367 7.60 -6.40 -16.65
N ARG A 368 6.79 -7.44 -16.53
CA ARG A 368 6.66 -8.56 -17.45
C ARG A 368 5.23 -8.71 -17.93
N THR A 369 5.08 -9.19 -19.14
CA THR A 369 3.79 -9.66 -19.65
C THR A 369 3.34 -10.91 -18.88
N ALA A 370 2.07 -11.30 -19.00
CA ALA A 370 1.54 -12.52 -18.41
C ALA A 370 2.30 -13.80 -18.87
N SER A 371 2.93 -13.76 -20.06
CA SER A 371 3.78 -14.85 -20.57
C SER A 371 5.24 -14.77 -20.09
N GLY A 372 5.60 -13.79 -19.28
CA GLY A 372 6.94 -13.60 -18.72
C GLY A 372 7.92 -12.81 -19.61
N THR A 373 7.47 -12.23 -20.72
CA THR A 373 8.32 -11.35 -21.56
C THR A 373 8.58 -10.02 -20.83
N VAL A 374 9.86 -9.66 -20.72
CA VAL A 374 10.29 -8.41 -20.07
C VAL A 374 9.85 -7.19 -20.90
N ARG A 375 9.29 -6.18 -20.21
CA ARG A 375 8.90 -4.91 -20.80
C ARG A 375 10.02 -3.86 -20.69
N PRO A 376 10.02 -2.84 -21.56
CA PRO A 376 10.99 -1.74 -21.51
C PRO A 376 11.03 -1.00 -20.16
N ALA A 377 9.93 -1.01 -19.41
CA ALA A 377 9.80 -0.35 -18.12
C ALA A 377 10.80 -0.86 -17.06
N LEU A 378 11.14 -2.15 -17.05
CA LEU A 378 12.14 -2.70 -16.12
C LEU A 378 13.50 -2.01 -16.30
N ALA A 379 13.99 -1.93 -17.54
CA ALA A 379 15.26 -1.26 -17.84
C ALA A 379 15.21 0.25 -17.58
N ALA A 380 14.05 0.88 -17.82
CA ALA A 380 13.83 2.30 -17.54
C ALA A 380 13.90 2.60 -16.03
N LEU A 381 13.25 1.79 -15.19
CA LEU A 381 13.34 1.87 -13.74
C LEU A 381 14.78 1.68 -13.26
N ALA A 382 15.46 0.61 -13.69
CA ALA A 382 16.84 0.35 -13.30
C ALA A 382 17.77 1.56 -13.60
N LYS A 383 17.62 2.15 -14.79
CA LYS A 383 18.39 3.34 -15.19
C LYS A 383 18.04 4.56 -14.34
N ALA A 384 16.77 4.82 -14.09
CA ALA A 384 16.32 5.98 -13.31
C ALA A 384 16.74 5.87 -11.83
N ILE A 385 16.61 4.69 -11.23
CA ILE A 385 17.05 4.39 -9.87
C ILE A 385 18.57 4.55 -9.73
N ALA A 386 19.34 4.01 -10.66
CA ALA A 386 20.80 4.16 -10.66
C ALA A 386 21.24 5.63 -10.78
N ALA A 387 20.52 6.45 -11.56
CA ALA A 387 20.78 7.87 -11.69
C ALA A 387 20.46 8.65 -10.41
N ASN A 388 19.41 8.23 -9.66
CA ASN A 388 19.02 8.89 -8.41
C ASN A 388 19.96 8.54 -7.23
N ARG A 389 20.76 7.49 -7.35
CA ARG A 389 21.72 7.07 -6.31
C ARG A 389 23.07 7.81 -6.39
N LYS A 390 23.34 8.48 -7.50
CA LYS A 390 24.55 9.30 -7.70
C LYS A 390 24.38 10.67 -7.07
#